data_7e1ad93fe7bbad949222bf10db55c5f3
#
_entry.id   7e1ad93fe7bbad949222bf10db55c5f3
#
_cell.length_a   1.000
_cell.length_b   1.000
_cell.length_c   1.000
_cell.angle_alpha   90.00
_cell.angle_beta   90.00
_cell.angle_gamma   90.00
#
_symmetry.space_group_name_H-M   'P 1'
#
loop_
_entity.id
_entity.type
_entity.pdbx_description
1 polymer ?
#
loop_
_entity_poly.entity_id
_entity_poly.type
_entity_poly.pdbx_seq_one_letter_code
_entity_poly.pdbx_strand_id
1 'polypeptide(L)'
;MDEYGIYAQILYPNLATFATASFAQEEERDIHNLCISVYNDFQAEWRAVSPDRFLPIAALPFWDIDLSLKELARCKEMGHHGLIFSQNPSGFGLPGLASRHWDPLWSAAQEMGMPVNFHIGSSGDDALQSMKSEVASMGLHAAFASSNLGFFLANSNTVSKLIFGGVCHRFPNLDFVSVESGVGWLRYALETMDWQWKNCGVHQEHPEYDLLPSEYFRRQIYGSFWFERETALFALETLEDNIFYETDFPHCTSMCPGPKSVAQMPHVYIEETLGHLPEETLWKVLHGNAARVYHL
;
A
#
# COMPACT_ATOMS: atom_id res chain seq x y z
N MET A 1 -3.11 14.93 -15.57
CA MET A 1 -3.30 13.50 -15.90
C MET A 1 -3.19 13.27 -17.40
N ASP A 2 -3.94 13.93 -18.25
CA ASP A 2 -3.97 13.67 -19.71
C ASP A 2 -2.61 13.83 -20.39
N GLU A 3 -1.84 14.86 -20.03
CA GLU A 3 -0.47 15.06 -20.51
C GLU A 3 0.48 13.89 -20.18
N TYR A 4 0.25 13.20 -19.08
CA TYR A 4 1.05 12.06 -18.61
C TYR A 4 0.50 10.70 -19.06
N GLY A 5 -0.63 10.68 -19.79
CA GLY A 5 -1.29 9.45 -20.19
C GLY A 5 -1.98 8.69 -19.06
N ILE A 6 -2.28 9.37 -17.94
CA ILE A 6 -2.90 8.76 -16.76
C ILE A 6 -4.43 8.84 -16.88
N TYR A 7 -5.07 7.67 -16.94
CA TYR A 7 -6.52 7.59 -17.00
C TYR A 7 -7.17 7.84 -15.66
N ALA A 8 -6.78 7.11 -14.62
CA ALA A 8 -7.34 7.22 -13.28
C ALA A 8 -6.23 7.38 -12.24
N GLN A 9 -6.56 7.96 -11.11
CA GLN A 9 -5.66 8.20 -10.00
C GLN A 9 -6.28 7.71 -8.70
N ILE A 10 -5.56 6.85 -7.99
CA ILE A 10 -5.91 6.43 -6.64
C ILE A 10 -5.38 7.50 -5.69
N LEU A 11 -6.28 8.07 -4.88
CA LEU A 11 -5.99 9.22 -4.02
C LEU A 11 -5.75 8.75 -2.59
N TYR A 12 -4.49 8.67 -2.19
CA TYR A 12 -4.12 8.30 -0.83
C TYR A 12 -4.20 9.48 0.13
N PRO A 13 -4.82 9.30 1.31
CA PRO A 13 -4.82 10.31 2.35
C PRO A 13 -3.39 10.56 2.88
N ASN A 14 -2.97 11.82 2.90
CA ASN A 14 -1.77 12.24 3.61
C ASN A 14 -2.09 13.15 4.82
N LEU A 15 -3.35 13.13 5.28
CA LEU A 15 -3.78 13.80 6.49
C LEU A 15 -3.04 13.24 7.71
N ALA A 16 -2.33 14.09 8.44
CA ALA A 16 -1.54 13.69 9.61
C ALA A 16 -0.61 12.49 9.32
N THR A 17 0.10 12.57 8.21
CA THR A 17 0.87 11.47 7.59
C THR A 17 -0.01 10.33 7.05
N PHE A 18 0.60 9.33 6.42
CA PHE A 18 -0.16 8.22 5.85
C PHE A 18 -0.84 7.39 6.93
N ALA A 19 -2.04 6.92 6.63
CA ALA A 19 -2.90 6.17 7.55
C ALA A 19 -3.18 6.91 8.89
N THR A 20 -3.22 8.25 8.89
CA THR A 20 -3.49 9.06 10.09
C THR A 20 -2.53 8.79 11.26
N ALA A 21 -1.31 8.32 10.95
CA ALA A 21 -0.35 7.83 11.94
C ALA A 21 0.01 8.85 13.02
N SER A 22 0.18 10.14 12.66
CA SER A 22 0.47 11.19 13.64
C SER A 22 -0.68 11.42 14.63
N PHE A 23 -1.93 11.25 14.22
CA PHE A 23 -3.07 11.34 15.11
C PHE A 23 -3.16 10.20 16.12
N ALA A 24 -2.65 9.03 15.77
CA ALA A 24 -2.68 7.87 16.64
C ALA A 24 -1.84 8.04 17.92
N GLN A 25 -0.93 9.01 17.95
CA GLN A 25 -0.06 9.31 19.10
C GLN A 25 -0.62 10.43 19.99
N GLU A 26 -1.64 11.14 19.53
CA GLU A 26 -2.18 12.29 20.23
C GLU A 26 -3.38 11.94 21.12
N GLU A 27 -3.67 12.76 22.14
CA GLU A 27 -4.77 12.50 23.10
C GLU A 27 -6.12 13.06 22.64
N GLU A 28 -6.15 14.06 21.76
CA GLU A 28 -7.36 14.79 21.34
C GLU A 28 -8.20 14.03 20.31
N ARG A 29 -8.66 12.85 20.69
CA ARG A 29 -9.35 11.87 19.80
C ARG A 29 -10.58 12.45 19.08
N ASP A 30 -11.39 13.27 19.73
CA ASP A 30 -12.63 13.80 19.13
C ASP A 30 -12.31 14.75 17.96
N ILE A 31 -11.29 15.59 18.09
CA ILE A 31 -10.84 16.48 17.02
C ILE A 31 -10.24 15.65 15.87
N HIS A 32 -9.43 14.64 16.17
CA HIS A 32 -8.81 13.80 15.16
C HIS A 32 -9.85 12.99 14.38
N ASN A 33 -10.86 12.44 15.06
CA ASN A 33 -11.97 11.74 14.40
C ASN A 33 -12.75 12.69 13.47
N LEU A 34 -13.00 13.93 13.91
CA LEU A 34 -13.64 14.95 13.09
C LEU A 34 -12.79 15.30 11.86
N CYS A 35 -11.47 15.49 12.03
CA CYS A 35 -10.56 15.77 10.93
C CYS A 35 -10.58 14.66 9.88
N ILE A 36 -10.60 13.39 10.30
CA ILE A 36 -10.67 12.24 9.40
C ILE A 36 -11.97 12.28 8.59
N SER A 37 -13.12 12.47 9.26
CA SER A 37 -14.41 12.51 8.58
C SER A 37 -14.50 13.67 7.58
N VAL A 38 -14.06 14.87 7.96
CA VAL A 38 -14.03 16.04 7.07
C VAL A 38 -13.08 15.83 5.89
N TYR A 39 -11.95 15.15 6.10
CA TYR A 39 -11.03 14.85 5.01
C TYR A 39 -11.61 13.83 4.03
N ASN A 40 -12.29 12.80 4.50
CA ASN A 40 -12.98 11.85 3.65
C ASN A 40 -14.12 12.50 2.87
N ASP A 41 -14.87 13.43 3.47
CA ASP A 41 -15.89 14.24 2.80
C ASP A 41 -15.28 15.07 1.66
N PHE A 42 -14.17 15.74 1.93
CA PHE A 42 -13.42 16.51 0.93
C PHE A 42 -12.98 15.63 -0.26
N GLN A 43 -12.47 14.43 0.00
CA GLN A 43 -12.08 13.51 -1.07
C GLN A 43 -13.28 13.06 -1.91
N ALA A 44 -14.43 12.81 -1.28
CA ALA A 44 -15.66 12.46 -1.98
C ALA A 44 -16.16 13.62 -2.86
N GLU A 45 -16.12 14.85 -2.36
CA GLU A 45 -16.44 16.06 -3.13
C GLU A 45 -15.47 16.24 -4.32
N TRP A 46 -14.18 16.04 -4.10
CA TRP A 46 -13.19 16.12 -5.16
C TRP A 46 -13.42 15.06 -6.24
N ARG A 47 -13.69 13.82 -5.84
CA ARG A 47 -14.05 12.73 -6.74
C ARG A 47 -15.24 13.09 -7.62
N ALA A 48 -16.23 13.80 -7.12
CA ALA A 48 -17.45 14.15 -7.85
C ALA A 48 -17.19 14.95 -9.14
N VAL A 49 -16.03 15.60 -9.26
CA VAL A 49 -15.61 16.32 -10.50
C VAL A 49 -15.38 15.34 -11.65
N SER A 50 -14.83 14.15 -11.37
CA SER A 50 -14.59 13.10 -12.37
C SER A 50 -14.59 11.72 -11.68
N PRO A 51 -15.77 11.14 -11.44
CA PRO A 51 -15.93 9.96 -10.59
C PRO A 51 -15.20 8.70 -11.07
N ASP A 52 -15.01 8.57 -12.38
CA ASP A 52 -14.34 7.44 -13.01
C ASP A 52 -12.80 7.60 -13.04
N ARG A 53 -12.30 8.77 -12.66
CA ARG A 53 -10.87 9.10 -12.73
C ARG A 53 -10.22 9.36 -11.38
N PHE A 54 -11.01 9.71 -10.37
CA PHE A 54 -10.52 9.96 -9.01
C PHE A 54 -11.08 8.92 -8.05
N LEU A 55 -10.20 8.09 -7.51
CA LEU A 55 -10.52 6.94 -6.67
C LEU A 55 -10.01 7.17 -5.25
N PRO A 56 -10.80 7.80 -4.38
CA PRO A 56 -10.35 8.10 -3.03
C PRO A 56 -10.23 6.84 -2.18
N ILE A 57 -9.23 6.82 -1.32
CA ILE A 57 -8.98 5.80 -0.31
C ILE A 57 -9.34 6.37 1.06
N ALA A 58 -10.17 5.65 1.82
CA ALA A 58 -10.66 6.10 3.11
C ALA A 58 -9.55 6.16 4.16
N ALA A 59 -9.45 7.29 4.86
CA ALA A 59 -8.71 7.40 6.10
C ALA A 59 -9.60 6.91 7.26
N LEU A 60 -9.01 6.20 8.25
CA LEU A 60 -9.77 5.63 9.36
C LEU A 60 -9.16 6.03 10.71
N PRO A 61 -9.99 6.21 11.77
CA PRO A 61 -9.53 6.32 13.14
C PRO A 61 -9.18 4.94 13.72
N PHE A 62 -8.10 4.32 13.19
CA PHE A 62 -7.78 2.91 13.44
C PHE A 62 -7.49 2.57 14.91
N TRP A 63 -7.35 3.56 15.77
CA TRP A 63 -7.26 3.37 17.23
C TRP A 63 -8.59 2.99 17.90
N ASP A 64 -9.71 3.06 17.16
CA ASP A 64 -11.06 2.68 17.62
C ASP A 64 -11.76 1.90 16.51
N ILE A 65 -12.00 0.60 16.76
CA ILE A 65 -12.60 -0.31 15.78
C ILE A 65 -14.04 0.07 15.46
N ASP A 66 -14.84 0.47 16.44
CA ASP A 66 -16.26 0.78 16.23
C ASP A 66 -16.41 2.06 15.40
N LEU A 67 -15.57 3.06 15.63
CA LEU A 67 -15.52 4.27 14.82
C LEU A 67 -14.99 3.98 13.42
N SER A 68 -13.96 3.13 13.31
CA SER A 68 -13.42 2.71 12.01
C SER A 68 -14.45 1.99 11.15
N LEU A 69 -15.25 1.11 11.73
CA LEU A 69 -16.33 0.41 11.00
C LEU A 69 -17.41 1.37 10.51
N LYS A 70 -17.82 2.33 11.34
CA LYS A 70 -18.79 3.37 10.95
C LYS A 70 -18.27 4.25 9.83
N GLU A 71 -17.02 4.69 9.94
CA GLU A 71 -16.40 5.55 8.94
C GLU A 71 -16.15 4.82 7.63
N LEU A 72 -15.72 3.53 7.69
CA LEU A 72 -15.55 2.70 6.50
C LEU A 72 -16.87 2.54 5.72
N ALA A 73 -17.97 2.24 6.42
CA ALA A 73 -19.29 2.12 5.80
C ALA A 73 -19.72 3.44 5.15
N ARG A 74 -19.53 4.57 5.85
CA ARG A 74 -19.84 5.91 5.33
C ARG A 74 -19.00 6.23 4.08
N CYS A 75 -17.71 5.92 4.10
CA CYS A 75 -16.81 6.12 2.95
C CYS A 75 -17.22 5.27 1.76
N LYS A 76 -17.63 4.02 1.97
CA LYS A 76 -18.15 3.16 0.90
C LYS A 76 -19.37 3.77 0.22
N GLU A 77 -20.32 4.31 0.99
CA GLU A 77 -21.52 4.99 0.47
C GLU A 77 -21.16 6.25 -0.33
N MET A 78 -20.10 6.97 0.06
CA MET A 78 -19.60 8.15 -0.64
C MET A 78 -18.76 7.83 -1.88
N GLY A 79 -18.48 6.55 -2.14
CA GLY A 79 -17.74 6.09 -3.33
C GLY A 79 -16.23 6.00 -3.15
N HIS A 80 -15.73 5.79 -1.95
CA HIS A 80 -14.34 5.42 -1.74
C HIS A 80 -14.08 3.98 -2.22
N HIS A 81 -12.90 3.74 -2.75
CA HIS A 81 -12.52 2.50 -3.43
C HIS A 81 -11.61 1.57 -2.62
N GLY A 82 -11.29 1.91 -1.38
CA GLY A 82 -10.45 1.14 -0.48
C GLY A 82 -10.23 1.90 0.81
N LEU A 83 -9.41 1.34 1.69
CA LEU A 83 -8.97 2.00 2.92
C LEU A 83 -7.43 1.99 3.03
N ILE A 84 -6.88 2.95 3.73
CA ILE A 84 -5.46 2.95 4.12
C ILE A 84 -5.34 2.47 5.57
N PHE A 85 -4.30 1.67 5.86
CA PHE A 85 -4.06 1.15 7.19
C PHE A 85 -2.57 1.22 7.57
N SER A 86 -2.27 1.24 8.88
CA SER A 86 -0.90 1.29 9.38
C SER A 86 -0.14 -0.01 9.11
N GLN A 87 1.10 0.10 8.62
CA GLN A 87 2.05 -1.01 8.49
C GLN A 87 2.39 -1.67 9.82
N ASN A 88 2.35 -0.90 10.92
CA ASN A 88 2.77 -1.34 12.24
C ASN A 88 1.90 -0.75 13.36
N PRO A 89 0.65 -1.22 13.55
CA PRO A 89 -0.21 -0.71 14.61
C PRO A 89 0.40 -0.81 16.01
N SER A 90 1.28 -1.79 16.26
CA SER A 90 1.96 -1.94 17.55
C SER A 90 2.94 -0.81 17.87
N GLY A 91 3.44 -0.07 16.88
CA GLY A 91 4.21 1.14 17.08
C GLY A 91 3.41 2.28 17.73
N PHE A 92 2.08 2.19 17.73
CA PHE A 92 1.15 3.12 18.37
C PHE A 92 0.54 2.56 19.66
N GLY A 93 1.11 1.48 20.22
CA GLY A 93 0.57 0.83 21.43
C GLY A 93 -0.69 0.00 21.18
N LEU A 94 -1.06 -0.25 19.93
CA LEU A 94 -2.21 -1.05 19.53
C LEU A 94 -1.82 -2.52 19.28
N PRO A 95 -2.79 -3.45 19.18
CA PRO A 95 -2.48 -4.83 18.83
C PRO A 95 -1.76 -4.94 17.49
N GLY A 96 -0.81 -5.88 17.39
CA GLY A 96 -0.07 -6.14 16.15
C GLY A 96 -0.99 -6.56 15.00
N LEU A 97 -0.50 -6.43 13.77
CA LEU A 97 -1.28 -6.61 12.53
C LEU A 97 -1.93 -8.01 12.41
N ALA A 98 -1.29 -9.04 12.95
CA ALA A 98 -1.81 -10.41 12.97
C ALA A 98 -2.92 -10.66 14.00
N SER A 99 -3.16 -9.71 14.92
CA SER A 99 -4.14 -9.86 16.01
C SER A 99 -5.56 -9.96 15.47
N ARG A 100 -6.35 -10.86 16.08
CA ARG A 100 -7.80 -10.97 15.81
C ARG A 100 -8.61 -9.74 16.24
N HIS A 101 -7.99 -8.80 16.94
CA HIS A 101 -8.58 -7.48 17.22
C HIS A 101 -9.02 -6.77 15.94
N TRP A 102 -8.30 -6.99 14.83
CA TRP A 102 -8.57 -6.38 13.53
C TRP A 102 -9.58 -7.16 12.68
N ASP A 103 -9.94 -8.39 13.06
CA ASP A 103 -10.83 -9.24 12.28
C ASP A 103 -12.19 -8.57 11.93
N PRO A 104 -12.83 -7.77 12.81
CA PRO A 104 -14.05 -7.05 12.43
C PRO A 104 -13.84 -6.06 11.27
N LEU A 105 -12.70 -5.35 11.26
CA LEU A 105 -12.37 -4.42 10.20
C LEU A 105 -12.06 -5.15 8.89
N TRP A 106 -11.29 -6.24 8.96
CA TRP A 106 -10.99 -7.06 7.77
C TRP A 106 -12.24 -7.70 7.18
N SER A 107 -13.16 -8.18 8.02
CA SER A 107 -14.45 -8.73 7.57
C SER A 107 -15.27 -7.66 6.84
N ALA A 108 -15.42 -6.49 7.43
CA ALA A 108 -16.17 -5.39 6.83
C ALA A 108 -15.55 -4.93 5.50
N ALA A 109 -14.23 -4.79 5.44
CA ALA A 109 -13.53 -4.43 4.22
C ALA A 109 -13.73 -5.48 3.11
N GLN A 110 -13.62 -6.78 3.45
CA GLN A 110 -13.88 -7.88 2.53
C GLN A 110 -15.33 -7.87 2.01
N GLU A 111 -16.31 -7.74 2.90
CA GLU A 111 -17.73 -7.72 2.53
C GLU A 111 -18.10 -6.54 1.62
N MET A 112 -17.45 -5.40 1.83
CA MET A 112 -17.64 -4.18 1.03
C MET A 112 -16.82 -4.19 -0.27
N GLY A 113 -15.92 -5.15 -0.48
CA GLY A 113 -14.97 -5.15 -1.60
C GLY A 113 -14.05 -3.91 -1.56
N MET A 114 -13.54 -3.57 -0.39
CA MET A 114 -12.62 -2.44 -0.20
C MET A 114 -11.20 -2.96 0.12
N PRO A 115 -10.25 -2.89 -0.83
CA PRO A 115 -8.87 -3.32 -0.59
C PRO A 115 -8.22 -2.52 0.52
N VAL A 116 -7.36 -3.19 1.29
CA VAL A 116 -6.56 -2.58 2.36
C VAL A 116 -5.20 -2.17 1.83
N ASN A 117 -4.90 -0.89 1.90
CA ASN A 117 -3.69 -0.30 1.36
C ASN A 117 -2.69 -0.01 2.49
N PHE A 118 -1.47 -0.50 2.32
CA PHE A 118 -0.33 -0.21 3.20
C PHE A 118 0.65 0.69 2.46
N HIS A 119 0.54 1.99 2.72
CA HIS A 119 1.45 2.98 2.17
C HIS A 119 2.74 3.01 2.99
N ILE A 120 3.91 3.14 2.35
CA ILE A 120 5.16 3.35 3.07
C ILE A 120 5.05 4.56 4.01
N GLY A 121 5.85 4.57 5.09
CA GLY A 121 5.82 5.67 6.06
C GLY A 121 4.63 5.67 7.02
N SER A 122 3.75 4.64 7.00
CA SER A 122 2.60 4.54 7.92
C SER A 122 2.88 3.73 9.20
N SER A 123 4.16 3.45 9.52
CA SER A 123 4.56 2.61 10.65
C SER A 123 4.77 3.36 11.97
N GLY A 124 4.70 4.70 11.97
CA GLY A 124 4.98 5.56 13.12
C GLY A 124 6.31 6.32 13.01
N ASP A 125 6.65 7.07 14.06
CA ASP A 125 7.74 8.05 14.04
C ASP A 125 9.17 7.48 13.96
N ASP A 126 9.38 6.18 14.16
CA ASP A 126 10.72 5.59 14.27
C ASP A 126 11.59 5.87 13.03
N ALA A 127 11.02 5.78 11.83
CA ALA A 127 11.79 5.98 10.61
C ALA A 127 12.12 7.47 10.37
N LEU A 128 11.19 8.38 10.66
CA LEU A 128 11.44 9.82 10.56
C LEU A 128 12.41 10.28 11.66
N GLN A 129 12.33 9.72 12.85
CA GLN A 129 13.25 10.01 13.95
C GLN A 129 14.65 9.47 13.64
N SER A 130 14.75 8.28 13.07
CA SER A 130 16.03 7.72 12.58
C SER A 130 16.66 8.64 11.55
N MET A 131 15.91 9.07 10.54
CA MET A 131 16.39 10.03 9.54
C MET A 131 16.94 11.30 10.19
N LYS A 132 16.20 11.91 11.13
CA LYS A 132 16.64 13.12 11.84
C LYS A 132 17.95 12.91 12.59
N SER A 133 18.14 11.75 13.21
CA SER A 133 19.37 11.42 13.95
C SER A 133 20.59 11.28 13.07
N GLU A 134 20.38 10.90 11.79
CA GLU A 134 21.47 10.68 10.84
C GLU A 134 21.90 11.96 10.07
N VAL A 135 21.09 13.01 10.09
CA VAL A 135 21.39 14.27 9.38
C VAL A 135 22.72 14.86 9.81
N ALA A 136 23.06 14.79 11.10
CA ALA A 136 24.32 15.33 11.62
C ALA A 136 25.56 14.60 11.10
N SER A 137 25.44 13.31 10.77
CA SER A 137 26.57 12.48 10.31
C SER A 137 26.72 12.42 8.79
N MET A 138 25.61 12.40 8.05
CA MET A 138 25.66 12.22 6.59
C MET A 138 25.03 13.37 5.77
N GLY A 139 24.45 14.37 6.44
CA GLY A 139 23.76 15.48 5.78
C GLY A 139 22.32 15.16 5.40
N LEU A 140 21.50 16.21 5.18
CA LEU A 140 20.05 16.08 4.98
C LEU A 140 19.68 15.20 3.78
N HIS A 141 20.31 15.42 2.63
CA HIS A 141 19.93 14.70 1.40
C HIS A 141 20.33 13.22 1.44
N ALA A 142 21.50 12.91 2.00
CA ALA A 142 21.93 11.53 2.14
C ALA A 142 21.12 10.78 3.20
N ALA A 143 20.79 11.42 4.33
CA ALA A 143 19.93 10.85 5.35
C ALA A 143 18.53 10.55 4.78
N PHE A 144 17.95 11.48 4.02
CA PHE A 144 16.65 11.27 3.36
C PHE A 144 16.72 10.11 2.35
N ALA A 145 17.72 10.08 1.47
CA ALA A 145 17.88 9.01 0.49
C ALA A 145 18.07 7.62 1.13
N SER A 146 18.87 7.56 2.21
CA SER A 146 19.09 6.32 2.99
C SER A 146 17.79 5.83 3.64
N SER A 147 17.03 6.75 4.24
CA SER A 147 15.76 6.40 4.91
C SER A 147 14.71 5.88 3.93
N ASN A 148 14.67 6.41 2.70
CA ASN A 148 13.72 5.94 1.68
C ASN A 148 13.91 4.45 1.35
N LEU A 149 15.12 3.94 1.31
CA LEU A 149 15.34 2.50 1.14
C LEU A 149 14.69 1.69 2.26
N GLY A 150 14.82 2.16 3.52
CA GLY A 150 14.16 1.54 4.66
C GLY A 150 12.63 1.58 4.55
N PHE A 151 12.07 2.70 4.09
CA PHE A 151 10.62 2.83 3.87
C PHE A 151 10.13 1.84 2.80
N PHE A 152 10.80 1.73 1.65
CA PHE A 152 10.42 0.80 0.59
C PHE A 152 10.44 -0.66 1.08
N LEU A 153 11.44 -1.05 1.86
CA LEU A 153 11.55 -2.41 2.40
C LEU A 153 10.60 -2.70 3.56
N ALA A 154 10.03 -1.68 4.20
CA ALA A 154 9.16 -1.88 5.38
C ALA A 154 7.91 -2.71 5.05
N ASN A 155 7.36 -2.58 3.83
CA ASN A 155 6.21 -3.37 3.40
C ASN A 155 6.49 -4.88 3.29
N SER A 156 7.74 -5.30 3.17
CA SER A 156 8.08 -6.72 3.23
C SER A 156 7.72 -7.36 4.58
N ASN A 157 7.92 -6.62 5.68
CA ASN A 157 7.50 -7.06 7.02
C ASN A 157 5.97 -7.07 7.16
N THR A 158 5.29 -6.10 6.58
CA THR A 158 3.81 -6.03 6.58
C THR A 158 3.22 -7.24 5.87
N VAL A 159 3.68 -7.54 4.66
CA VAL A 159 3.27 -8.71 3.88
C VAL A 159 3.56 -10.01 4.65
N SER A 160 4.75 -10.13 5.24
CA SER A 160 5.11 -11.29 6.07
C SER A 160 4.13 -11.48 7.24
N LYS A 161 3.79 -10.41 7.97
CA LYS A 161 2.84 -10.47 9.09
C LYS A 161 1.42 -10.82 8.66
N LEU A 162 0.96 -10.36 7.50
CA LEU A 162 -0.36 -10.72 6.96
C LEU A 162 -0.44 -12.21 6.65
N ILE A 163 0.61 -12.77 6.06
CA ILE A 163 0.66 -14.17 5.65
C ILE A 163 0.87 -15.08 6.86
N PHE A 164 1.97 -14.94 7.60
CA PHE A 164 2.30 -15.80 8.75
C PHE A 164 1.35 -15.61 9.94
N GLY A 165 0.75 -14.42 10.07
CA GLY A 165 -0.29 -14.14 11.06
C GLY A 165 -1.68 -14.67 10.68
N GLY A 166 -1.80 -15.35 9.53
CA GLY A 166 -3.04 -15.98 9.06
C GLY A 166 -4.15 -15.01 8.67
N VAL A 167 -3.83 -13.71 8.45
CA VAL A 167 -4.83 -12.74 8.00
C VAL A 167 -5.32 -13.12 6.59
N CYS A 168 -4.38 -13.42 5.69
CA CYS A 168 -4.72 -13.88 4.34
C CYS A 168 -5.54 -15.18 4.34
N HIS A 169 -5.26 -16.11 5.25
CA HIS A 169 -6.04 -17.34 5.39
C HIS A 169 -7.48 -17.07 5.86
N ARG A 170 -7.65 -16.22 6.89
CA ARG A 170 -8.96 -15.90 7.45
C ARG A 170 -9.87 -15.08 6.53
N PHE A 171 -9.27 -14.24 5.68
CA PHE A 171 -9.97 -13.33 4.77
C PHE A 171 -9.54 -13.56 3.33
N PRO A 172 -9.94 -14.70 2.71
CA PRO A 172 -9.42 -15.14 1.42
C PRO A 172 -9.82 -14.26 0.23
N ASN A 173 -10.83 -13.43 0.38
CA ASN A 173 -11.34 -12.53 -0.66
C ASN A 173 -11.04 -11.05 -0.36
N LEU A 174 -10.18 -10.76 0.62
CA LEU A 174 -9.74 -9.41 0.94
C LEU A 174 -8.41 -9.13 0.23
N ASP A 175 -8.41 -8.15 -0.65
CA ASP A 175 -7.20 -7.70 -1.33
C ASP A 175 -6.37 -6.75 -0.46
N PHE A 176 -5.05 -6.92 -0.51
CA PHE A 176 -4.06 -6.08 0.17
C PHE A 176 -3.11 -5.46 -0.86
N VAL A 177 -2.82 -4.18 -0.70
CA VAL A 177 -1.95 -3.45 -1.62
C VAL A 177 -0.74 -2.87 -0.87
N SER A 178 0.44 -3.22 -1.35
CA SER A 178 1.72 -2.64 -0.93
C SER A 178 2.01 -1.43 -1.81
N VAL A 179 1.79 -0.24 -1.26
CA VAL A 179 1.80 1.04 -1.99
C VAL A 179 3.15 1.73 -1.83
N GLU A 180 3.67 2.27 -2.93
CA GLU A 180 4.92 3.05 -2.99
C GLU A 180 6.15 2.32 -2.44
N SER A 181 6.16 0.98 -2.51
CA SER A 181 7.24 0.17 -1.95
C SER A 181 8.16 -0.46 -3.00
N GLY A 182 7.84 -0.26 -4.27
CA GLY A 182 8.47 -0.99 -5.35
C GLY A 182 8.15 -2.49 -5.33
N VAL A 183 8.65 -3.21 -6.31
CA VAL A 183 8.38 -4.66 -6.49
C VAL A 183 9.64 -5.52 -6.54
N GLY A 184 10.82 -4.91 -6.59
CA GLY A 184 12.10 -5.63 -6.71
C GLY A 184 12.41 -6.56 -5.55
N TRP A 185 11.89 -6.29 -4.37
CA TRP A 185 12.06 -7.13 -3.18
C TRP A 185 11.13 -8.37 -3.16
N LEU A 186 10.06 -8.38 -3.95
CA LEU A 186 8.98 -9.39 -3.86
C LEU A 186 9.48 -10.81 -4.09
N ARG A 187 10.20 -11.07 -5.17
CA ARG A 187 10.65 -12.44 -5.49
C ARG A 187 11.55 -13.03 -4.40
N TYR A 188 12.52 -12.23 -3.91
CA TYR A 188 13.38 -12.64 -2.80
C TYR A 188 12.58 -12.91 -1.53
N ALA A 189 11.66 -12.01 -1.17
CA ALA A 189 10.86 -12.16 0.04
C ALA A 189 9.95 -13.38 -0.03
N LEU A 190 9.28 -13.63 -1.17
CA LEU A 190 8.40 -14.78 -1.34
C LEU A 190 9.15 -16.10 -1.27
N GLU A 191 10.30 -16.20 -1.95
CA GLU A 191 11.18 -17.38 -1.87
C GLU A 191 11.68 -17.60 -0.42
N THR A 192 12.09 -16.54 0.26
CA THR A 192 12.51 -16.60 1.66
C THR A 192 11.38 -17.06 2.58
N MET A 193 10.16 -16.51 2.40
CA MET A 193 9.01 -16.89 3.22
C MET A 193 8.61 -18.37 2.97
N ASP A 194 8.61 -18.85 1.74
CA ASP A 194 8.35 -20.26 1.43
C ASP A 194 9.40 -21.19 2.05
N TRP A 195 10.68 -20.76 2.05
CA TRP A 195 11.75 -21.50 2.68
C TRP A 195 11.55 -21.58 4.20
N GLN A 196 11.27 -20.44 4.85
CA GLN A 196 11.04 -20.39 6.30
C GLN A 196 9.80 -21.18 6.71
N TRP A 197 8.72 -21.08 5.93
CA TRP A 197 7.51 -21.88 6.13
C TRP A 197 7.81 -23.36 6.26
N LYS A 198 8.61 -23.91 5.34
CA LYS A 198 8.98 -25.34 5.31
C LYS A 198 9.92 -25.75 6.44
N ASN A 199 10.76 -24.83 6.92
CA ASN A 199 11.83 -25.15 7.87
C ASN A 199 11.55 -24.77 9.33
N CYS A 200 10.65 -23.81 9.58
CA CYS A 200 10.35 -23.34 10.93
C CYS A 200 9.13 -24.01 11.57
N GLY A 201 8.56 -25.03 10.95
CA GLY A 201 7.44 -25.77 11.52
C GLY A 201 6.09 -25.04 11.52
N VAL A 202 5.91 -24.02 10.68
CA VAL A 202 4.67 -23.22 10.64
C VAL A 202 3.45 -24.10 10.41
N HIS A 203 3.52 -25.07 9.49
CA HIS A 203 2.43 -26.01 9.23
C HIS A 203 2.09 -26.95 10.39
N GLN A 204 3.00 -27.09 11.37
CA GLN A 204 2.76 -27.88 12.58
C GLN A 204 2.01 -27.08 13.64
N GLU A 205 2.27 -25.77 13.74
CA GLU A 205 1.53 -24.84 14.59
C GLU A 205 0.19 -24.44 14.00
N HIS A 206 0.15 -24.30 12.66
CA HIS A 206 -1.01 -23.83 11.89
C HIS A 206 -1.36 -24.83 10.78
N PRO A 207 -1.86 -26.02 11.13
CA PRO A 207 -2.25 -27.04 10.12
C PRO A 207 -3.41 -26.60 9.24
N GLU A 208 -4.15 -25.57 9.66
CA GLU A 208 -5.25 -24.96 8.89
C GLU A 208 -4.76 -24.11 7.72
N TYR A 209 -3.51 -23.63 7.72
CA TYR A 209 -2.99 -22.82 6.61
C TYR A 209 -2.68 -23.73 5.42
N ASP A 210 -3.44 -23.58 4.35
CA ASP A 210 -3.53 -24.50 3.22
C ASP A 210 -2.66 -24.12 2.00
N LEU A 211 -2.06 -22.91 2.02
CA LEU A 211 -1.23 -22.40 0.94
C LEU A 211 0.18 -22.05 1.43
N LEU A 212 1.15 -22.06 0.52
CA LEU A 212 2.46 -21.49 0.76
C LEU A 212 2.38 -19.95 0.81
N PRO A 213 3.31 -19.27 1.49
CA PRO A 213 3.38 -17.81 1.50
C PRO A 213 3.30 -17.16 0.11
N SER A 214 4.01 -17.68 -0.88
CA SER A 214 3.97 -17.19 -2.25
C SER A 214 2.62 -17.40 -2.93
N GLU A 215 1.85 -18.42 -2.55
CA GLU A 215 0.52 -18.70 -3.07
C GLU A 215 -0.52 -17.76 -2.44
N TYR A 216 -0.43 -17.48 -1.11
CA TYR A 216 -1.23 -16.45 -0.46
C TYR A 216 -1.00 -15.08 -1.10
N PHE A 217 0.25 -14.73 -1.38
CA PHE A 217 0.57 -13.48 -2.08
C PHE A 217 -0.13 -13.41 -3.44
N ARG A 218 0.07 -14.43 -4.29
CA ARG A 218 -0.53 -14.46 -5.64
C ARG A 218 -2.06 -14.40 -5.62
N ARG A 219 -2.68 -14.89 -4.57
CA ARG A 219 -4.14 -14.87 -4.45
C ARG A 219 -4.71 -13.47 -4.23
N GLN A 220 -4.06 -12.65 -3.37
CA GLN A 220 -4.72 -11.46 -2.83
C GLN A 220 -3.79 -10.31 -2.41
N ILE A 221 -2.50 -10.35 -2.72
CA ILE A 221 -1.58 -9.25 -2.39
C ILE A 221 -1.00 -8.66 -3.67
N TYR A 222 -0.97 -7.34 -3.72
CA TYR A 222 -0.53 -6.59 -4.89
C TYR A 222 0.58 -5.63 -4.51
N GLY A 223 1.45 -5.31 -5.47
CA GLY A 223 2.52 -4.32 -5.34
C GLY A 223 2.48 -3.29 -6.46
N SER A 224 2.97 -2.10 -6.19
CA SER A 224 3.12 -1.04 -7.18
C SER A 224 4.57 -0.64 -7.38
N PHE A 225 4.90 -0.16 -8.58
CA PHE A 225 6.23 0.31 -8.94
C PHE A 225 6.18 1.49 -9.91
N TRP A 226 7.28 2.28 -9.98
CA TRP A 226 7.35 3.44 -10.89
C TRP A 226 8.72 3.67 -11.52
N PHE A 227 9.85 3.58 -10.78
CA PHE A 227 11.19 3.90 -11.28
C PHE A 227 12.03 2.66 -11.60
N GLU A 228 11.61 1.50 -11.16
CA GLU A 228 12.35 0.25 -11.27
C GLU A 228 12.38 -0.24 -12.71
N ARG A 229 13.55 -0.64 -13.19
CA ARG A 229 13.72 -1.19 -14.54
C ARG A 229 13.97 -2.71 -14.49
N GLU A 230 15.18 -3.11 -14.13
CA GLU A 230 15.56 -4.53 -14.10
C GLU A 230 14.76 -5.32 -13.07
N THR A 231 14.57 -4.78 -11.89
CA THR A 231 13.86 -5.48 -10.81
C THR A 231 12.37 -5.59 -11.05
N ALA A 232 11.75 -4.61 -11.71
CA ALA A 232 10.36 -4.71 -12.15
C ALA A 232 10.19 -5.81 -13.20
N LEU A 233 11.03 -5.85 -14.22
CA LEU A 233 11.00 -6.91 -15.24
C LEU A 233 11.17 -8.30 -14.62
N PHE A 234 12.13 -8.44 -13.70
CA PHE A 234 12.33 -9.68 -12.97
C PHE A 234 11.11 -10.11 -12.14
N ALA A 235 10.44 -9.17 -11.48
CA ALA A 235 9.22 -9.46 -10.73
C ALA A 235 8.06 -9.87 -11.66
N LEU A 236 7.91 -9.22 -12.80
CA LEU A 236 6.86 -9.48 -13.78
C LEU A 236 6.92 -10.90 -14.39
N GLU A 237 8.07 -11.53 -14.46
CA GLU A 237 8.19 -12.92 -14.96
C GLU A 237 7.27 -13.91 -14.23
N THR A 238 6.89 -13.64 -12.99
CA THR A 238 6.11 -14.58 -12.16
C THR A 238 4.94 -13.95 -11.41
N LEU A 239 4.81 -12.62 -11.41
CA LEU A 239 3.84 -11.86 -10.64
C LEU A 239 3.08 -10.82 -11.48
N GLU A 240 2.98 -11.01 -12.80
CA GLU A 240 2.32 -10.06 -13.70
C GLU A 240 0.85 -9.76 -13.32
N ASP A 241 0.17 -10.70 -12.64
CA ASP A 241 -1.22 -10.54 -12.18
C ASP A 241 -1.33 -9.80 -10.85
N ASN A 242 -0.20 -9.55 -10.17
CA ASN A 242 -0.14 -8.96 -8.82
C ASN A 242 0.59 -7.61 -8.77
N ILE A 243 0.99 -7.08 -9.91
CA ILE A 243 1.80 -5.87 -9.98
C ILE A 243 1.10 -4.85 -10.86
N PHE A 244 1.13 -3.57 -10.47
CA PHE A 244 0.67 -2.48 -11.30
C PHE A 244 1.59 -1.25 -11.21
N TYR A 245 1.59 -0.50 -12.31
CA TYR A 245 2.37 0.72 -12.46
C TYR A 245 1.71 1.90 -11.76
N GLU A 246 2.50 2.72 -11.08
CA GLU A 246 2.09 3.99 -10.49
C GLU A 246 3.05 5.11 -10.90
N THR A 247 2.70 6.35 -10.63
CA THR A 247 3.58 7.50 -10.89
C THR A 247 4.05 8.19 -9.63
N ASP A 248 3.37 7.99 -8.52
CA ASP A 248 3.58 8.69 -7.25
C ASP A 248 3.53 10.23 -7.38
N PHE A 249 2.83 10.74 -8.39
CA PHE A 249 2.71 12.18 -8.63
C PHE A 249 1.83 12.86 -7.55
N PRO A 250 2.23 13.99 -6.98
CA PRO A 250 3.37 14.87 -7.31
C PRO A 250 4.55 14.79 -6.31
N HIS A 251 4.78 13.66 -5.68
CA HIS A 251 5.85 13.46 -4.71
C HIS A 251 7.23 13.75 -5.32
N CYS A 252 8.22 14.13 -4.48
CA CYS A 252 9.54 14.57 -4.96
C CYS A 252 10.38 13.46 -5.60
N THR A 253 10.06 12.19 -5.36
CA THR A 253 10.71 11.01 -5.95
C THR A 253 9.87 10.34 -7.03
N SER A 254 8.77 10.97 -7.43
CA SER A 254 7.79 10.45 -8.39
C SER A 254 8.27 10.52 -9.84
N MET A 255 7.50 9.90 -10.73
CA MET A 255 7.62 10.08 -12.19
C MET A 255 7.06 11.46 -12.60
N CYS A 256 7.68 12.52 -12.07
CA CYS A 256 7.33 13.91 -12.31
C CYS A 256 8.55 14.64 -12.90
N PRO A 257 8.69 14.71 -14.23
CA PRO A 257 9.79 15.42 -14.88
C PRO A 257 9.86 16.88 -14.45
N GLY A 258 11.07 17.36 -14.23
CA GLY A 258 11.31 18.75 -13.85
C GLY A 258 12.81 19.09 -13.81
N PRO A 259 13.17 20.36 -13.63
CA PRO A 259 14.56 20.82 -13.76
C PRO A 259 15.54 20.19 -12.77
N LYS A 260 15.04 19.58 -11.69
CA LYS A 260 15.85 18.91 -10.66
C LYS A 260 15.54 17.42 -10.52
N SER A 261 14.68 16.88 -11.40
CA SER A 261 14.30 15.47 -11.40
C SER A 261 14.99 14.73 -12.53
N VAL A 262 15.41 13.49 -12.28
CA VAL A 262 15.87 12.54 -13.31
C VAL A 262 14.72 11.71 -13.88
N ALA A 263 13.51 11.91 -13.39
CA ALA A 263 12.31 11.19 -13.84
C ALA A 263 12.01 11.51 -15.31
N GLN A 264 11.57 10.49 -16.00
CA GLN A 264 11.06 10.60 -17.37
C GLN A 264 9.53 10.77 -17.37
N MET A 265 8.98 11.23 -18.50
CA MET A 265 7.55 11.14 -18.72
C MET A 265 7.11 9.67 -18.64
N PRO A 266 5.95 9.35 -18.03
CA PRO A 266 5.51 7.97 -17.87
C PRO A 266 5.51 7.15 -19.17
N HIS A 267 5.04 7.72 -20.28
CA HIS A 267 5.03 7.03 -21.57
C HIS A 267 6.44 6.67 -22.08
N VAL A 268 7.44 7.54 -21.83
CA VAL A 268 8.84 7.27 -22.21
C VAL A 268 9.41 6.14 -21.38
N TYR A 269 9.18 6.17 -20.06
CA TYR A 269 9.58 5.08 -19.17
C TYR A 269 8.93 3.74 -19.57
N ILE A 270 7.64 3.74 -19.88
CA ILE A 270 6.89 2.55 -20.29
C ILE A 270 7.46 2.00 -21.60
N GLU A 271 7.67 2.86 -22.61
CA GLU A 271 8.24 2.43 -23.90
C GLU A 271 9.63 1.83 -23.73
N GLU A 272 10.54 2.50 -23.02
CA GLU A 272 11.93 2.05 -22.85
C GLU A 272 12.07 0.82 -21.96
N THR A 273 11.24 0.69 -20.90
CA THR A 273 11.38 -0.34 -19.88
C THR A 273 10.46 -1.52 -20.15
N LEU A 274 9.21 -1.27 -20.51
CA LEU A 274 8.18 -2.29 -20.61
C LEU A 274 7.77 -2.60 -22.05
N GLY A 275 8.09 -1.73 -23.02
CA GLY A 275 7.59 -1.79 -24.40
C GLY A 275 7.91 -3.06 -25.17
N HIS A 276 8.83 -3.90 -24.69
CA HIS A 276 9.15 -5.22 -25.27
C HIS A 276 8.31 -6.37 -24.69
N LEU A 277 7.51 -6.11 -23.64
CA LEU A 277 6.64 -7.11 -23.02
C LEU A 277 5.42 -7.42 -23.91
N PRO A 278 4.80 -8.61 -23.77
CA PRO A 278 3.54 -8.92 -24.43
C PRO A 278 2.45 -7.90 -24.13
N GLU A 279 1.60 -7.62 -25.10
CA GLU A 279 0.49 -6.65 -24.95
C GLU A 279 -0.45 -7.02 -23.79
N GLU A 280 -0.68 -8.32 -23.56
CA GLU A 280 -1.48 -8.82 -22.43
C GLU A 280 -0.84 -8.45 -21.09
N THR A 281 0.47 -8.65 -20.93
CA THR A 281 1.21 -8.27 -19.72
C THR A 281 1.18 -6.75 -19.50
N LEU A 282 1.40 -5.97 -20.58
CA LEU A 282 1.28 -4.51 -20.52
C LEU A 282 -0.11 -4.06 -20.07
N TRP A 283 -1.16 -4.64 -20.63
CA TRP A 283 -2.52 -4.33 -20.26
C TRP A 283 -2.80 -4.63 -18.76
N LYS A 284 -2.35 -5.80 -18.28
CA LYS A 284 -2.48 -6.17 -16.86
C LYS A 284 -1.81 -5.15 -15.96
N VAL A 285 -0.57 -4.82 -16.24
CA VAL A 285 0.29 -3.99 -15.38
C VAL A 285 -0.12 -2.52 -15.40
N LEU A 286 -0.49 -2.00 -16.56
CA LEU A 286 -0.82 -0.58 -16.74
C LEU A 286 -2.29 -0.24 -16.46
N HIS A 287 -3.17 -1.26 -16.44
CA HIS A 287 -4.60 -1.05 -16.30
C HIS A 287 -5.32 -2.18 -15.55
N GLY A 288 -5.28 -3.40 -16.07
CA GLY A 288 -6.18 -4.49 -15.68
C GLY A 288 -6.10 -4.86 -14.20
N ASN A 289 -4.91 -4.92 -13.61
CA ASN A 289 -4.74 -5.28 -12.21
C ASN A 289 -5.30 -4.21 -11.28
N ALA A 290 -4.99 -2.94 -11.53
CA ALA A 290 -5.55 -1.83 -10.73
C ALA A 290 -7.07 -1.75 -10.89
N ALA A 291 -7.59 -1.89 -12.12
CA ALA A 291 -9.02 -1.88 -12.39
C ALA A 291 -9.75 -3.00 -11.62
N ARG A 292 -9.17 -4.21 -11.56
CA ARG A 292 -9.73 -5.33 -10.80
C ARG A 292 -9.75 -5.06 -9.30
N VAL A 293 -8.62 -4.62 -8.73
CA VAL A 293 -8.46 -4.41 -7.29
C VAL A 293 -9.37 -3.27 -6.78
N TYR A 294 -9.49 -2.20 -7.55
CA TYR A 294 -10.25 -1.01 -7.15
C TYR A 294 -11.65 -0.92 -7.77
N HIS A 295 -12.07 -1.96 -8.50
CA HIS A 295 -13.41 -2.07 -9.10
C HIS A 295 -13.75 -0.90 -10.04
N LEU A 296 -12.90 -0.69 -11.05
CA LEU A 296 -13.08 0.29 -12.12
C LEU A 296 -13.89 -0.26 -13.29
#